data_f7a8d21797c14510a3b843d84f454c8f
#
_entry.id   f7a8d21797c14510a3b843d84f454c8f
#
_cell.length_a   1.000
_cell.length_b   1.000
_cell.length_c   1.000
_cell.angle_alpha   90.00
_cell.angle_beta   90.00
_cell.angle_gamma   90.00
#
_symmetry.space_group_name_H-M   'P 1'
#
loop_
_entity.id
_entity.type
_entity.pdbx_description
1 polymer ?
#
loop_
_entity_poly.entity_id
_entity_poly.type
_entity_poly.pdbx_seq_one_letter_code
_entity_poly.pdbx_strand_id
1 'polypeptide(L)'
;MKNSKLYIVMVGLPARGKSTIATKIKENLKNDSVKSRIFNNGALRRRLFPQNTSVAEFYSPENREGMAVREKIAMINMEMARNYLRDGGDVAILDATNASLARRKKLRSCLDNHPMLFIECINDNAESINASILRKIDTSEFRHLTKEDAIKSFEKRISYYVSIYSTLKTESDFVKVDSLNKKIIQEEIRNDLPYYEQIRDLLITDTVRHLYLIRHGETYFNLENRIGGDSSLTENGRLQADALAKYFSKRDIPLIFTSEKKRTIQTAESIKALQKNCTIIPLAEFNEINSGICESMSYEEIRREMPHVYNTRKKNKYNYIYPEGESYATMKQRIEQGINKVLYLSAVSKNIMIIGHRAANRMILSHFFFRREEDVPYIYMPMDMFYYISASQKRKLFQLRRYQ
;
A
#
# COMPACT_ATOMS: atom_id res chain seq x y z
N MET A 1 34.88 -9.99 5.83
CA MET A 1 33.76 -9.22 5.25
C MET A 1 33.92 -7.79 5.78
N LYS A 2 34.06 -6.78 4.90
CA LYS A 2 34.09 -5.38 5.32
C LYS A 2 32.83 -5.08 6.13
N ASN A 3 33.00 -4.52 7.31
CA ASN A 3 31.91 -4.11 8.20
C ASN A 3 31.13 -2.95 7.53
N SER A 4 30.20 -3.29 6.67
CA SER A 4 29.50 -2.35 5.80
C SER A 4 28.33 -1.76 6.57
N LYS A 5 28.52 -0.59 7.19
CA LYS A 5 27.48 0.10 7.99
C LYS A 5 26.87 1.24 7.20
N LEU A 6 25.55 1.46 7.35
CA LEU A 6 24.82 2.47 6.60
C LEU A 6 23.79 3.17 7.48
N TYR A 7 23.71 4.50 7.36
CA TYR A 7 22.56 5.29 7.80
C TYR A 7 21.60 5.49 6.62
N ILE A 8 20.33 5.25 6.84
CA ILE A 8 19.26 5.61 5.91
C ILE A 8 18.41 6.71 6.56
N VAL A 9 18.29 7.85 5.89
CA VAL A 9 17.51 9.00 6.36
C VAL A 9 16.28 9.18 5.50
N MET A 10 15.10 8.92 6.08
CA MET A 10 13.83 9.17 5.40
C MET A 10 13.55 10.66 5.37
N VAL A 11 13.12 11.18 4.21
CA VAL A 11 12.76 12.58 3.98
C VAL A 11 11.38 12.66 3.36
N GLY A 12 10.62 13.74 3.64
CA GLY A 12 9.33 13.99 3.01
C GLY A 12 8.24 14.43 3.99
N LEU A 13 7.17 15.01 3.49
CA LEU A 13 6.03 15.50 4.25
C LEU A 13 5.28 14.38 5.01
N PRO A 14 4.52 14.69 6.07
CA PRO A 14 3.68 13.70 6.74
C PRO A 14 2.72 13.01 5.75
N ALA A 15 2.35 11.77 6.02
CA ALA A 15 1.46 10.95 5.18
C ALA A 15 1.96 10.64 3.75
N ARG A 16 3.27 10.74 3.48
CA ARG A 16 3.90 10.46 2.17
C ARG A 16 4.62 9.10 2.09
N GLY A 17 4.27 8.11 2.90
CA GLY A 17 4.78 6.74 2.79
C GLY A 17 6.15 6.44 3.40
N LYS A 18 6.82 7.40 4.08
CA LYS A 18 8.16 7.19 4.68
C LYS A 18 8.27 5.96 5.55
N SER A 19 7.42 5.86 6.57
CA SER A 19 7.45 4.72 7.53
C SER A 19 7.12 3.39 6.86
N THR A 20 6.32 3.44 5.79
CA THR A 20 6.02 2.32 4.90
C THR A 20 7.29 1.80 4.25
N ILE A 21 8.04 2.68 3.57
CA ILE A 21 9.29 2.34 2.89
C ILE A 21 10.33 1.90 3.93
N ALA A 22 10.49 2.62 5.04
CA ALA A 22 11.41 2.25 6.12
C ALA A 22 11.15 0.83 6.65
N THR A 23 9.88 0.46 6.83
CA THR A 23 9.49 -0.89 7.29
C THR A 23 9.81 -1.95 6.23
N LYS A 24 9.51 -1.67 4.95
CA LYS A 24 9.84 -2.58 3.85
C LYS A 24 11.34 -2.82 3.74
N ILE A 25 12.16 -1.76 3.81
CA ILE A 25 13.62 -1.88 3.80
C ILE A 25 14.10 -2.76 4.95
N LYS A 26 13.65 -2.48 6.19
CA LYS A 26 14.01 -3.28 7.36
C LYS A 26 13.66 -4.76 7.20
N GLU A 27 12.44 -5.06 6.74
CA GLU A 27 11.98 -6.45 6.56
C GLU A 27 12.74 -7.18 5.46
N ASN A 28 13.06 -6.49 4.37
CA ASN A 28 13.83 -7.06 3.27
C ASN A 28 15.27 -7.38 3.71
N LEU A 29 15.97 -6.41 4.31
CA LEU A 29 17.32 -6.59 4.81
C LEU A 29 17.42 -7.72 5.86
N LYS A 30 16.38 -7.86 6.72
CA LYS A 30 16.31 -8.99 7.67
C LYS A 30 16.29 -10.34 6.98
N ASN A 31 15.63 -10.47 5.82
CA ASN A 31 15.62 -11.73 5.06
C ASN A 31 17.00 -12.11 4.53
N ASP A 32 17.89 -11.14 4.39
CA ASP A 32 19.28 -11.32 3.95
C ASP A 32 20.27 -11.33 5.15
N SER A 33 19.74 -11.55 6.37
CA SER A 33 20.50 -11.62 7.62
C SER A 33 21.23 -10.30 7.98
N VAL A 34 20.82 -9.17 7.37
CA VAL A 34 21.36 -7.85 7.68
C VAL A 34 20.64 -7.29 8.92
N LYS A 35 21.39 -6.93 9.95
CA LYS A 35 20.86 -6.37 11.20
C LYS A 35 20.44 -4.93 10.96
N SER A 36 19.13 -4.67 10.92
CA SER A 36 18.58 -3.34 10.65
C SER A 36 17.57 -2.91 11.71
N ARG A 37 17.58 -1.61 12.07
CA ARG A 37 16.67 -1.01 13.06
C ARG A 37 16.14 0.34 12.62
N ILE A 38 14.85 0.59 12.88
CA ILE A 38 14.19 1.88 12.62
C ILE A 38 14.19 2.70 13.91
N PHE A 39 14.62 3.95 13.78
CA PHE A 39 14.59 4.99 14.82
C PHE A 39 13.57 6.04 14.40
N ASN A 40 12.34 5.90 14.92
CA ASN A 40 11.20 6.73 14.52
C ASN A 40 10.94 7.83 15.55
N ASN A 41 11.07 9.10 15.14
CA ASN A 41 10.88 10.27 16.02
C ASN A 41 9.45 10.35 16.56
N GLY A 42 8.43 9.99 15.78
CA GLY A 42 7.04 10.00 16.22
C GLY A 42 6.76 8.94 17.30
N ALA A 43 7.33 7.74 17.16
CA ALA A 43 7.20 6.69 18.16
C ALA A 43 7.92 7.06 19.46
N LEU A 44 9.13 7.63 19.37
CA LEU A 44 9.88 8.09 20.52
C LEU A 44 9.18 9.25 21.24
N ARG A 45 8.62 10.21 20.48
CA ARG A 45 7.82 11.31 21.03
C ARG A 45 6.65 10.77 21.87
N ARG A 46 5.83 9.89 21.32
CA ARG A 46 4.67 9.31 22.04
C ARG A 46 5.06 8.59 23.33
N ARG A 47 6.24 7.99 23.35
CA ARG A 47 6.74 7.28 24.52
C ARG A 47 7.25 8.24 25.62
N LEU A 48 7.98 9.30 25.23
CA LEU A 48 8.60 10.22 26.17
C LEU A 48 7.74 11.41 26.55
N PHE A 49 6.86 11.85 25.64
CA PHE A 49 6.00 13.03 25.78
C PHE A 49 4.57 12.69 25.34
N PRO A 50 3.83 11.88 26.12
CA PRO A 50 2.52 11.38 25.73
C PRO A 50 1.41 12.45 25.70
N GLN A 51 1.59 13.56 26.46
CA GLN A 51 0.59 14.61 26.58
C GLN A 51 0.88 15.79 25.65
N ASN A 52 -0.19 16.37 25.08
CA ASN A 52 -0.19 17.62 24.31
C ASN A 52 0.74 17.68 23.06
N THR A 53 1.20 16.57 22.53
CA THR A 53 2.09 16.53 21.37
C THR A 53 1.40 16.07 20.06
N SER A 54 0.10 15.78 20.11
CA SER A 54 -0.72 15.43 18.94
C SER A 54 -1.31 16.64 18.22
N VAL A 55 -1.52 17.75 18.95
CA VAL A 55 -2.13 18.97 18.41
C VAL A 55 -1.20 19.67 17.40
N ALA A 56 -1.82 20.35 16.43
CA ALA A 56 -1.07 21.01 15.35
C ALA A 56 -0.07 22.05 15.87
N GLU A 57 -0.44 22.80 16.91
CA GLU A 57 0.35 23.86 17.53
C GLU A 57 1.71 23.40 18.03
N PHE A 58 1.82 22.15 18.47
CA PHE A 58 3.12 21.53 18.82
C PHE A 58 4.12 21.54 17.65
N TYR A 59 3.63 21.58 16.41
CA TYR A 59 4.44 21.56 15.19
C TYR A 59 4.64 22.95 14.58
N SER A 60 3.99 23.98 15.12
CA SER A 60 4.15 25.35 14.63
C SER A 60 5.63 25.78 14.65
N PRO A 61 6.12 26.47 13.62
CA PRO A 61 7.44 27.10 13.62
C PRO A 61 7.63 28.14 14.73
N GLU A 62 6.52 28.74 15.20
CA GLU A 62 6.52 29.76 16.26
C GLU A 62 6.56 29.13 17.67
N ASN A 63 6.22 27.86 17.81
CA ASN A 63 6.25 27.15 19.09
C ASN A 63 7.68 26.73 19.43
N ARG A 64 8.38 27.58 20.20
CA ARG A 64 9.77 27.35 20.61
C ARG A 64 9.92 26.11 21.51
N GLU A 65 9.00 25.85 22.43
CA GLU A 65 9.00 24.65 23.28
C GLU A 65 8.82 23.39 22.44
N GLY A 66 7.80 23.37 21.59
CA GLY A 66 7.56 22.25 20.69
C GLY A 66 8.76 21.98 19.77
N MET A 67 9.43 23.05 19.32
CA MET A 67 10.64 22.95 18.51
C MET A 67 11.80 22.33 19.32
N ALA A 68 12.02 22.77 20.56
CA ALA A 68 13.06 22.23 21.44
C ALA A 68 12.82 20.73 21.75
N VAL A 69 11.58 20.35 22.02
CA VAL A 69 11.22 18.94 22.27
C VAL A 69 11.47 18.10 21.01
N ARG A 70 11.06 18.56 19.81
CA ARG A 70 11.31 17.85 18.55
C ARG A 70 12.81 17.71 18.26
N GLU A 71 13.60 18.73 18.62
CA GLU A 71 15.06 18.69 18.49
C GLU A 71 15.67 17.66 19.43
N LYS A 72 15.28 17.67 20.71
CA LYS A 72 15.73 16.70 21.72
C LYS A 72 15.43 15.26 21.30
N ILE A 73 14.21 15.00 20.80
CA ILE A 73 13.82 13.67 20.29
C ILE A 73 14.72 13.22 19.14
N ALA A 74 15.03 14.13 18.21
CA ALA A 74 15.88 13.80 17.08
C ALA A 74 17.33 13.51 17.53
N MET A 75 17.86 14.28 18.49
CA MET A 75 19.20 14.03 19.05
C MET A 75 19.27 12.66 19.71
N ILE A 76 18.28 12.32 20.55
CA ILE A 76 18.21 11.00 21.20
C ILE A 76 18.19 9.88 20.15
N ASN A 77 17.38 10.01 19.09
CA ASN A 77 17.33 8.99 18.04
C ASN A 77 18.63 8.90 17.22
N MET A 78 19.31 10.02 16.97
CA MET A 78 20.63 10.01 16.33
C MET A 78 21.67 9.28 17.18
N GLU A 79 21.70 9.55 18.49
CA GLU A 79 22.59 8.87 19.42
C GLU A 79 22.29 7.37 19.50
N MET A 80 21.01 7.00 19.61
CA MET A 80 20.59 5.59 19.59
C MET A 80 20.98 4.89 18.29
N ALA A 81 20.88 5.56 17.15
CA ALA A 81 21.26 5.02 15.85
C ALA A 81 22.78 4.81 15.75
N ARG A 82 23.58 5.79 16.24
CA ARG A 82 25.04 5.70 16.30
C ARG A 82 25.48 4.52 17.18
N ASN A 83 24.92 4.43 18.39
CA ASN A 83 25.21 3.35 19.32
C ASN A 83 24.83 1.98 18.73
N TYR A 84 23.69 1.88 18.07
CA TYR A 84 23.25 0.64 17.41
C TYR A 84 24.26 0.15 16.36
N LEU A 85 24.75 1.04 15.49
CA LEU A 85 25.77 0.66 14.52
C LEU A 85 27.10 0.31 15.20
N ARG A 86 27.52 1.07 16.22
CA ARG A 86 28.72 0.75 16.99
C ARG A 86 28.64 -0.65 17.62
N ASP A 87 27.48 -1.00 18.17
CA ASP A 87 27.24 -2.25 18.93
C ASP A 87 26.89 -3.46 18.01
N GLY A 88 27.23 -3.40 16.72
CA GLY A 88 27.16 -4.53 15.79
C GLY A 88 25.90 -4.57 14.91
N GLY A 89 25.12 -3.49 14.83
CA GLY A 89 24.12 -3.30 13.78
C GLY A 89 24.74 -2.96 12.43
N ASP A 90 24.05 -3.26 11.34
CA ASP A 90 24.53 -2.99 9.98
C ASP A 90 23.85 -1.75 9.38
N VAL A 91 22.53 -1.60 9.56
CA VAL A 91 21.76 -0.51 8.96
C VAL A 91 20.86 0.18 10.00
N ALA A 92 21.05 1.48 10.19
CA ALA A 92 20.20 2.32 11.02
C ALA A 92 19.30 3.24 10.17
N ILE A 93 17.97 3.11 10.30
CA ILE A 93 16.98 3.85 9.53
C ILE A 93 16.37 4.95 10.39
N LEU A 94 16.64 6.21 10.08
CA LEU A 94 16.11 7.39 10.77
C LEU A 94 14.79 7.82 10.11
N ASP A 95 13.68 7.42 10.71
CA ASP A 95 12.32 7.68 10.18
C ASP A 95 11.71 8.92 10.85
N ALA A 96 11.83 10.04 10.15
CA ALA A 96 11.22 11.32 10.51
C ALA A 96 10.89 12.12 9.22
N THR A 97 10.28 13.31 9.36
CA THR A 97 10.03 14.19 8.21
C THR A 97 11.32 14.71 7.59
N ASN A 98 12.31 15.07 8.42
CA ASN A 98 13.61 15.64 8.02
C ASN A 98 13.47 16.72 6.93
N ALA A 99 12.42 17.57 7.08
CA ALA A 99 11.90 18.44 6.04
C ALA A 99 12.88 19.54 5.62
N SER A 100 13.62 20.13 6.56
CA SER A 100 14.49 21.27 6.28
C SER A 100 15.93 20.87 5.96
N LEU A 101 16.59 21.66 5.13
CA LEU A 101 18.01 21.51 4.82
C LEU A 101 18.88 21.59 6.09
N ALA A 102 18.54 22.52 7.02
CA ALA A 102 19.26 22.67 8.28
C ALA A 102 19.22 21.38 9.12
N ARG A 103 18.06 20.71 9.21
CA ARG A 103 17.93 19.42 9.89
C ARG A 103 18.81 18.35 9.27
N ARG A 104 18.85 18.26 7.93
CA ARG A 104 19.64 17.26 7.22
C ARG A 104 21.15 17.53 7.32
N LYS A 105 21.56 18.80 7.29
CA LYS A 105 22.95 19.19 7.58
C LYS A 105 23.37 18.77 8.99
N LYS A 106 22.51 18.99 10.00
CA LYS A 106 22.76 18.55 11.38
C LYS A 106 22.86 17.02 11.49
N LEU A 107 21.97 16.27 10.82
CA LEU A 107 22.07 14.81 10.76
C LEU A 107 23.43 14.37 10.23
N ARG A 108 23.89 14.96 9.12
CA ARG A 108 25.17 14.65 8.53
C ARG A 108 26.36 14.96 9.44
N SER A 109 26.36 16.11 10.11
CA SER A 109 27.44 16.47 11.06
C SER A 109 27.46 15.62 12.33
N CYS A 110 26.28 15.14 12.77
CA CYS A 110 26.19 14.28 13.94
C CYS A 110 26.47 12.79 13.64
N LEU A 111 26.30 12.34 12.41
CA LEU A 111 26.39 10.93 12.00
C LEU A 111 27.40 10.79 10.83
N ASP A 112 28.58 11.34 11.01
CA ASP A 112 29.65 11.40 10.01
C ASP A 112 30.54 10.15 9.91
N ASN A 113 30.34 9.22 10.84
CA ASN A 113 31.19 8.04 11.02
C ASN A 113 30.87 6.86 10.04
N HIS A 114 29.80 6.95 9.28
CA HIS A 114 29.42 5.93 8.29
C HIS A 114 28.69 6.57 7.08
N PRO A 115 28.67 5.92 5.92
CA PRO A 115 27.90 6.36 4.74
C PRO A 115 26.43 6.63 5.09
N MET A 116 25.81 7.58 4.38
CA MET A 116 24.43 8.01 4.62
C MET A 116 23.67 8.14 3.29
N LEU A 117 22.59 7.38 3.15
CA LEU A 117 21.64 7.45 2.06
C LEU A 117 20.39 8.23 2.47
N PHE A 118 20.03 9.28 1.74
CA PHE A 118 18.75 9.97 1.90
C PHE A 118 17.71 9.39 0.96
N ILE A 119 16.51 9.09 1.48
CA ILE A 119 15.37 8.62 0.68
C ILE A 119 14.22 9.59 0.85
N GLU A 120 13.93 10.38 -0.19
CA GLU A 120 12.81 11.31 -0.21
C GLU A 120 11.55 10.63 -0.77
N CYS A 121 10.51 10.58 0.06
CA CYS A 121 9.21 10.01 -0.30
C CYS A 121 8.27 11.12 -0.76
N ILE A 122 7.88 11.08 -2.02
CA ILE A 122 6.97 12.01 -2.67
C ILE A 122 5.66 11.26 -2.97
N ASN A 123 4.54 11.90 -2.73
CA ASN A 123 3.21 11.45 -3.12
C ASN A 123 2.27 12.66 -3.11
N ASP A 124 1.71 13.01 -4.25
CA ASP A 124 0.80 14.14 -4.41
C ASP A 124 -0.63 13.71 -4.73
N ASN A 125 -0.93 12.42 -4.67
CA ASN A 125 -2.27 11.89 -4.85
C ASN A 125 -3.13 12.18 -3.60
N ALA A 126 -4.08 13.12 -3.72
CA ALA A 126 -4.91 13.60 -2.62
C ALA A 126 -5.68 12.47 -1.91
N GLU A 127 -6.22 11.51 -2.67
CA GLU A 127 -7.02 10.41 -2.13
C GLU A 127 -6.18 9.48 -1.25
N SER A 128 -4.99 9.07 -1.69
CA SER A 128 -4.09 8.21 -0.90
C SER A 128 -3.49 8.94 0.30
N ILE A 129 -3.33 10.28 0.23
CA ILE A 129 -2.93 11.11 1.36
C ILE A 129 -4.05 11.15 2.40
N ASN A 130 -5.29 11.42 1.99
CA ASN A 130 -6.45 11.44 2.87
C ASN A 130 -6.66 10.09 3.55
N ALA A 131 -6.58 8.98 2.81
CA ALA A 131 -6.65 7.64 3.38
C ALA A 131 -5.52 7.39 4.41
N SER A 132 -4.32 7.92 4.16
CA SER A 132 -3.19 7.84 5.09
C SER A 132 -3.40 8.70 6.34
N ILE A 133 -4.03 9.87 6.22
CA ILE A 133 -4.41 10.74 7.33
C ILE A 133 -5.44 10.02 8.20
N LEU A 134 -6.53 9.53 7.61
CA LEU A 134 -7.59 8.80 8.32
C LEU A 134 -7.02 7.65 9.15
N ARG A 135 -6.14 6.84 8.57
CA ARG A 135 -5.48 5.75 9.31
C ARG A 135 -4.58 6.22 10.44
N LYS A 136 -3.97 7.41 10.33
CA LYS A 136 -3.10 7.97 11.39
C LYS A 136 -3.88 8.57 12.53
N ILE A 137 -5.02 9.19 12.27
CA ILE A 137 -5.86 9.77 13.33
C ILE A 137 -6.64 8.70 14.10
N ASP A 138 -6.82 7.50 13.55
CA ASP A 138 -7.44 6.35 14.24
C ASP A 138 -6.53 5.70 15.29
N THR A 139 -5.40 6.34 15.60
CA THR A 139 -4.47 5.89 16.65
C THR A 139 -4.84 6.48 18.02
N SER A 140 -4.31 5.87 19.09
CA SER A 140 -4.52 6.33 20.48
C SER A 140 -4.12 7.80 20.70
N GLU A 141 -3.26 8.34 19.85
CA GLU A 141 -2.77 9.73 19.91
C GLU A 141 -3.89 10.77 19.73
N PHE A 142 -4.94 10.44 18.95
CA PHE A 142 -6.02 11.37 18.59
C PHE A 142 -7.36 11.05 19.27
N ARG A 143 -7.42 10.06 20.17
CA ARG A 143 -8.68 9.62 20.81
C ARG A 143 -9.42 10.70 21.61
N HIS A 144 -8.73 11.77 21.98
CA HIS A 144 -9.31 12.90 22.71
C HIS A 144 -9.94 13.96 21.81
N LEU A 145 -9.83 13.83 20.48
CA LEU A 145 -10.39 14.73 19.47
C LEU A 145 -11.56 14.06 18.75
N THR A 146 -12.49 14.89 18.23
CA THR A 146 -13.44 14.42 17.22
C THR A 146 -12.68 14.02 15.95
N LYS A 147 -13.30 13.22 15.09
CA LYS A 147 -12.67 12.81 13.83
C LYS A 147 -12.36 14.01 12.93
N GLU A 148 -13.28 14.96 12.86
CA GLU A 148 -13.12 16.20 12.08
C GLU A 148 -11.96 17.06 12.63
N ASP A 149 -11.88 17.24 13.95
CA ASP A 149 -10.82 18.03 14.57
C ASP A 149 -9.45 17.36 14.43
N ALA A 150 -9.40 16.03 14.51
CA ALA A 150 -8.18 15.26 14.28
C ALA A 150 -7.68 15.41 12.83
N ILE A 151 -8.58 15.39 11.84
CA ILE A 151 -8.24 15.64 10.43
C ILE A 151 -7.68 17.06 10.27
N LYS A 152 -8.42 18.08 10.72
CA LYS A 152 -8.00 19.49 10.63
C LYS A 152 -6.65 19.73 11.31
N SER A 153 -6.46 19.15 12.51
CA SER A 153 -5.18 19.22 13.23
C SER A 153 -4.04 18.59 12.43
N PHE A 154 -4.28 17.43 11.82
CA PHE A 154 -3.26 16.76 11.02
C PHE A 154 -2.93 17.53 9.73
N GLU A 155 -3.91 18.09 9.04
CA GLU A 155 -3.73 18.94 7.85
C GLU A 155 -2.95 20.21 8.18
N LYS A 156 -3.28 20.89 9.30
CA LYS A 156 -2.54 22.05 9.79
C LYS A 156 -1.08 21.69 10.14
N ARG A 157 -0.85 20.50 10.68
CA ARG A 157 0.51 19.97 10.88
C ARG A 157 1.24 19.79 9.55
N ILE A 158 0.58 19.30 8.51
CA ILE A 158 1.18 19.19 7.17
C ILE A 158 1.56 20.58 6.66
N SER A 159 0.69 21.59 6.77
CA SER A 159 0.97 22.95 6.31
C SER A 159 2.21 23.56 6.98
N TYR A 160 2.40 23.34 8.28
CA TYR A 160 3.61 23.77 9.00
C TYR A 160 4.89 23.10 8.47
N TYR A 161 4.80 21.82 8.06
CA TYR A 161 5.95 21.17 7.45
C TYR A 161 6.20 21.65 6.03
N VAL A 162 5.15 21.98 5.25
CA VAL A 162 5.28 22.53 3.91
C VAL A 162 6.06 23.86 3.94
N SER A 163 5.80 24.74 4.93
CA SER A 163 6.47 26.04 5.03
C SER A 163 7.99 25.96 5.23
N ILE A 164 8.49 24.86 5.75
CA ILE A 164 9.93 24.63 6.01
C ILE A 164 10.54 23.55 5.11
N TYR A 165 9.74 22.97 4.22
CA TYR A 165 10.16 21.85 3.40
C TYR A 165 11.12 22.29 2.29
N SER A 166 12.21 21.57 2.19
CA SER A 166 13.18 21.69 1.10
C SER A 166 13.43 20.30 0.54
N THR A 167 13.16 20.09 -0.75
CA THR A 167 13.47 18.83 -1.45
C THR A 167 14.98 18.59 -1.49
N LEU A 168 15.40 17.35 -1.62
CA LEU A 168 16.80 16.97 -1.77
C LEU A 168 17.38 17.57 -3.09
N LYS A 169 18.51 18.26 -2.99
CA LYS A 169 19.22 18.85 -4.15
C LYS A 169 20.74 18.83 -3.99
N THR A 170 21.21 19.09 -2.78
CA THR A 170 22.64 19.32 -2.46
C THR A 170 23.23 18.22 -1.60
N GLU A 171 22.41 17.32 -1.11
CA GLU A 171 22.86 16.15 -0.38
C GLU A 171 23.59 15.20 -1.34
N SER A 172 24.69 14.60 -0.89
CA SER A 172 25.30 13.47 -1.60
C SER A 172 24.51 12.21 -1.28
N ASP A 173 24.39 11.30 -2.23
CA ASP A 173 23.78 9.98 -2.05
C ASP A 173 22.31 10.06 -1.64
N PHE A 174 21.45 10.37 -2.59
CA PHE A 174 20.02 10.39 -2.37
C PHE A 174 19.23 9.74 -3.51
N VAL A 175 18.03 9.28 -3.13
CA VAL A 175 16.99 8.82 -4.05
C VAL A 175 15.68 9.53 -3.72
N LYS A 176 15.02 10.09 -4.75
CA LYS A 176 13.63 10.57 -4.68
C LYS A 176 12.72 9.52 -5.29
N VAL A 177 11.72 9.11 -4.55
CA VAL A 177 10.78 8.06 -4.96
C VAL A 177 9.34 8.55 -4.89
N ASP A 178 8.57 8.33 -5.96
CA ASP A 178 7.13 8.31 -5.90
C ASP A 178 6.72 7.08 -5.08
N SER A 179 6.32 7.34 -3.84
CA SER A 179 6.04 6.27 -2.87
C SER A 179 4.74 5.53 -3.15
N LEU A 180 3.82 6.11 -3.93
CA LEU A 180 2.59 5.48 -4.38
C LEU A 180 2.85 4.57 -5.58
N ASN A 181 3.48 5.12 -6.63
CA ASN A 181 3.69 4.42 -7.90
C ASN A 181 5.00 3.63 -7.96
N LYS A 182 5.83 3.68 -6.89
CA LYS A 182 7.12 2.97 -6.76
C LYS A 182 8.06 3.28 -7.93
N LYS A 183 8.13 4.53 -8.28
CA LYS A 183 8.98 5.04 -9.35
C LYS A 183 10.09 5.89 -8.76
N ILE A 184 11.33 5.62 -9.14
CA ILE A 184 12.43 6.53 -8.86
C ILE A 184 12.27 7.76 -9.75
N ILE A 185 12.16 8.94 -9.11
CA ILE A 185 12.01 10.24 -9.78
C ILE A 185 13.37 10.82 -10.08
N GLN A 186 14.29 10.72 -9.13
CA GLN A 186 15.66 11.20 -9.24
C GLN A 186 16.57 10.37 -8.33
N GLU A 187 17.77 10.12 -8.81
CA GLU A 187 18.80 9.36 -8.10
C GLU A 187 20.13 10.05 -8.29
N GLU A 188 20.88 10.24 -7.21
CA GLU A 188 22.23 10.79 -7.25
C GLU A 188 23.07 10.08 -6.19
N ILE A 189 23.89 9.11 -6.63
CA ILE A 189 24.77 8.31 -5.80
C ILE A 189 26.21 8.57 -6.22
N ARG A 190 27.02 9.10 -5.32
CA ARG A 190 28.41 9.49 -5.58
C ARG A 190 29.40 8.55 -4.91
N ASN A 191 28.98 7.82 -3.90
CA ASN A 191 29.80 6.94 -3.08
C ASN A 191 29.36 5.48 -3.24
N ASP A 192 30.27 4.55 -2.96
CA ASP A 192 29.92 3.13 -2.84
C ASP A 192 29.16 2.91 -1.54
N LEU A 193 27.82 2.76 -1.65
CA LEU A 193 26.94 2.58 -0.50
C LEU A 193 26.64 1.10 -0.26
N PRO A 194 26.87 0.60 0.97
CA PRO A 194 26.48 -0.76 1.33
C PRO A 194 24.98 -0.98 1.11
N TYR A 195 24.59 -2.14 0.59
CA TYR A 195 23.19 -2.55 0.39
C TYR A 195 22.39 -1.69 -0.59
N TYR A 196 23.01 -0.75 -1.29
CA TYR A 196 22.30 0.21 -2.13
C TYR A 196 21.46 -0.47 -3.22
N GLU A 197 22.05 -1.39 -3.98
CA GLU A 197 21.35 -2.10 -5.05
C GLU A 197 20.10 -2.84 -4.56
N GLN A 198 20.20 -3.48 -3.38
CA GLN A 198 19.06 -4.18 -2.76
C GLN A 198 17.96 -3.19 -2.34
N ILE A 199 18.37 -2.03 -1.78
CA ILE A 199 17.43 -0.99 -1.35
C ILE A 199 16.76 -0.37 -2.57
N ARG A 200 17.53 -0.03 -3.60
CA ARG A 200 17.06 0.55 -4.85
C ARG A 200 16.01 -0.34 -5.53
N ASP A 201 16.34 -1.61 -5.70
CA ASP A 201 15.43 -2.60 -6.29
C ASP A 201 14.12 -2.72 -5.47
N LEU A 202 14.21 -2.70 -4.14
CA LEU A 202 13.04 -2.72 -3.25
C LEU A 202 12.13 -1.49 -3.42
N LEU A 203 12.69 -0.32 -3.72
CA LEU A 203 11.90 0.91 -3.91
C LEU A 203 10.98 0.82 -5.12
N ILE A 204 11.33 0.02 -6.13
CA ILE A 204 10.58 -0.13 -7.38
C ILE A 204 9.84 -1.47 -7.50
N THR A 205 10.04 -2.41 -6.56
CA THR A 205 9.45 -3.75 -6.62
C THR A 205 8.17 -3.85 -5.81
N ASP A 206 7.17 -4.52 -6.38
CA ASP A 206 5.97 -4.89 -5.67
C ASP A 206 6.20 -6.11 -4.78
N THR A 207 6.13 -5.89 -3.48
CA THR A 207 6.28 -6.94 -2.49
C THR A 207 5.02 -7.09 -1.64
N VAL A 208 4.56 -8.32 -1.46
CA VAL A 208 3.45 -8.66 -0.57
C VAL A 208 3.81 -9.91 0.24
N ARG A 209 3.52 -9.90 1.54
CA ARG A 209 3.80 -11.06 2.39
C ARG A 209 2.71 -12.10 2.27
N HIS A 210 1.46 -11.71 2.48
CA HIS A 210 0.27 -12.55 2.36
C HIS A 210 -0.84 -11.73 1.73
N LEU A 211 -1.13 -11.96 0.46
CA LEU A 211 -2.26 -11.39 -0.25
C LEU A 211 -3.25 -12.51 -0.56
N TYR A 212 -4.50 -12.33 -0.12
CA TYR A 212 -5.62 -13.20 -0.40
C TYR A 212 -6.50 -12.53 -1.45
N LEU A 213 -6.54 -13.10 -2.64
CA LEU A 213 -7.32 -12.60 -3.76
C LEU A 213 -8.54 -13.49 -3.94
N ILE A 214 -9.71 -12.95 -3.64
CA ILE A 214 -10.99 -13.66 -3.52
C ILE A 214 -11.94 -13.12 -4.56
N ARG A 215 -12.72 -13.99 -5.20
CA ARG A 215 -13.89 -13.60 -5.98
C ARG A 215 -15.10 -13.53 -5.04
N HIS A 216 -15.99 -12.53 -5.26
CA HIS A 216 -17.25 -12.41 -4.54
C HIS A 216 -18.07 -13.72 -4.59
N GLY A 217 -18.93 -13.96 -3.61
CA GLY A 217 -19.88 -15.07 -3.57
C GLY A 217 -20.89 -15.04 -4.73
N GLU A 218 -21.60 -16.12 -4.92
CA GLU A 218 -22.61 -16.27 -5.97
C GLU A 218 -23.67 -15.15 -5.91
N THR A 219 -24.07 -14.64 -7.08
CA THR A 219 -25.09 -13.59 -7.23
C THR A 219 -26.25 -14.08 -8.08
N TYR A 220 -27.40 -13.39 -7.99
CA TYR A 220 -28.54 -13.68 -8.87
C TYR A 220 -28.17 -13.59 -10.34
N PHE A 221 -27.32 -12.63 -10.74
CA PHE A 221 -26.81 -12.54 -12.13
C PHE A 221 -25.92 -13.73 -12.51
N ASN A 222 -25.26 -14.37 -11.57
CA ASN A 222 -24.53 -15.60 -11.89
C ASN A 222 -25.46 -16.75 -12.21
N LEU A 223 -26.61 -16.87 -11.52
CA LEU A 223 -27.64 -17.87 -11.83
C LEU A 223 -28.24 -17.66 -13.22
N GLU A 224 -28.43 -16.41 -13.62
CA GLU A 224 -28.98 -16.02 -14.91
C GLU A 224 -27.92 -15.93 -16.03
N ASN A 225 -26.65 -16.25 -15.75
CA ASN A 225 -25.51 -16.07 -16.67
C ASN A 225 -25.36 -14.65 -17.23
N ARG A 226 -25.79 -13.63 -16.50
CA ARG A 226 -25.63 -12.21 -16.87
C ARG A 226 -24.25 -11.69 -16.53
N ILE A 227 -23.77 -10.74 -17.33
CA ILE A 227 -22.47 -10.09 -17.15
C ILE A 227 -22.64 -8.67 -16.59
N GLY A 228 -21.61 -8.17 -15.91
CA GLY A 228 -21.59 -6.81 -15.38
C GLY A 228 -22.61 -6.55 -14.27
N GLY A 229 -23.22 -5.38 -14.30
CA GLY A 229 -24.26 -4.92 -13.36
C GLY A 229 -23.86 -4.90 -11.89
N ASP A 230 -24.85 -4.74 -11.00
CA ASP A 230 -24.65 -4.70 -9.54
C ASP A 230 -25.68 -5.57 -8.80
N SER A 231 -25.65 -6.87 -9.07
CA SER A 231 -26.51 -7.87 -8.43
C SER A 231 -26.02 -8.23 -7.03
N SER A 232 -26.92 -8.44 -6.10
CA SER A 232 -26.64 -8.90 -4.74
C SER A 232 -26.30 -10.39 -4.69
N LEU A 233 -25.73 -10.83 -3.56
CA LEU A 233 -25.50 -12.25 -3.30
C LEU A 233 -26.81 -13.02 -3.20
N THR A 234 -26.80 -14.27 -3.68
CA THR A 234 -27.82 -15.28 -3.41
C THR A 234 -27.70 -15.79 -1.96
N GLU A 235 -28.63 -16.62 -1.53
CA GLU A 235 -28.49 -17.34 -0.27
C GLU A 235 -27.23 -18.22 -0.26
N ASN A 236 -26.97 -18.96 -1.33
CA ASN A 236 -25.74 -19.73 -1.48
C ASN A 236 -24.50 -18.84 -1.48
N GLY A 237 -24.54 -17.67 -2.13
CA GLY A 237 -23.45 -16.68 -2.08
C GLY A 237 -23.18 -16.15 -0.67
N ARG A 238 -24.19 -16.02 0.18
CA ARG A 238 -24.02 -15.65 1.59
C ARG A 238 -23.37 -16.79 2.38
N LEU A 239 -23.82 -18.04 2.16
CA LEU A 239 -23.17 -19.21 2.76
C LEU A 239 -21.68 -19.33 2.37
N GLN A 240 -21.34 -19.02 1.13
CA GLN A 240 -19.95 -18.95 0.68
C GLN A 240 -19.17 -17.85 1.40
N ALA A 241 -19.75 -16.66 1.59
CA ALA A 241 -19.13 -15.57 2.33
C ALA A 241 -18.91 -15.92 3.81
N ASP A 242 -19.86 -16.60 4.43
CA ASP A 242 -19.77 -17.06 5.83
C ASP A 242 -18.71 -18.16 5.99
N ALA A 243 -18.60 -19.07 5.04
CA ALA A 243 -17.54 -20.08 5.01
C ALA A 243 -16.14 -19.44 4.90
N LEU A 244 -15.98 -18.41 4.05
CA LEU A 244 -14.77 -17.58 3.99
C LEU A 244 -14.49 -16.91 5.33
N ALA A 245 -15.48 -16.29 5.94
CA ALA A 245 -15.36 -15.63 7.23
C ALA A 245 -14.86 -16.60 8.31
N LYS A 246 -15.42 -17.80 8.36
CA LYS A 246 -15.02 -18.88 9.28
C LYS A 246 -13.58 -19.33 9.00
N TYR A 247 -13.20 -19.50 7.72
CA TYR A 247 -11.84 -19.89 7.34
C TYR A 247 -10.79 -18.86 7.79
N PHE A 248 -11.11 -17.56 7.69
CA PHE A 248 -10.20 -16.47 8.04
C PHE A 248 -10.32 -16.01 9.49
N SER A 249 -11.25 -16.52 10.30
CA SER A 249 -11.53 -16.06 11.67
C SER A 249 -10.33 -16.07 12.62
N LYS A 250 -9.38 -17.00 12.42
CA LYS A 250 -8.15 -17.11 13.22
C LYS A 250 -6.97 -16.32 12.65
N ARG A 251 -7.15 -15.58 11.56
CA ARG A 251 -6.14 -14.76 10.93
C ARG A 251 -6.47 -13.30 11.13
N ASP A 252 -5.48 -12.50 11.51
CA ASP A 252 -5.62 -11.06 11.61
C ASP A 252 -5.68 -10.45 10.21
N ILE A 253 -6.86 -9.97 9.79
CA ILE A 253 -7.10 -9.30 8.50
C ILE A 253 -7.52 -7.85 8.78
N PRO A 254 -6.56 -6.93 8.94
CA PRO A 254 -6.88 -5.55 9.32
C PRO A 254 -7.51 -4.74 8.19
N LEU A 255 -7.26 -5.12 6.93
CA LEU A 255 -7.75 -4.41 5.75
C LEU A 255 -8.29 -5.37 4.71
N ILE A 256 -9.52 -5.10 4.26
CA ILE A 256 -10.16 -5.76 3.12
C ILE A 256 -10.41 -4.68 2.06
N PHE A 257 -9.85 -4.86 0.88
CA PHE A 257 -10.11 -4.01 -0.28
C PHE A 257 -11.16 -4.67 -1.15
N THR A 258 -12.16 -3.90 -1.57
CA THR A 258 -13.24 -4.39 -2.43
C THR A 258 -13.37 -3.49 -3.67
N SER A 259 -14.19 -3.88 -4.63
CA SER A 259 -14.79 -2.93 -5.56
C SER A 259 -15.92 -2.15 -4.88
N GLU A 260 -16.54 -1.21 -5.58
CA GLU A 260 -17.72 -0.49 -5.11
C GLU A 260 -19.02 -1.30 -5.26
N LYS A 261 -18.97 -2.47 -5.90
CA LYS A 261 -20.16 -3.29 -6.18
C LYS A 261 -20.66 -4.03 -4.94
N LYS A 262 -21.99 -4.05 -4.76
CA LYS A 262 -22.68 -4.67 -3.60
C LYS A 262 -22.15 -6.05 -3.25
N ARG A 263 -22.02 -6.94 -4.25
CA ARG A 263 -21.59 -8.33 -4.05
C ARG A 263 -20.20 -8.47 -3.40
N THR A 264 -19.26 -7.57 -3.71
CA THR A 264 -17.91 -7.60 -3.10
C THR A 264 -17.94 -7.08 -1.67
N ILE A 265 -18.73 -6.02 -1.41
CA ILE A 265 -18.92 -5.45 -0.08
C ILE A 265 -19.64 -6.45 0.82
N GLN A 266 -20.74 -7.06 0.37
CA GLN A 266 -21.48 -8.08 1.12
C GLN A 266 -20.59 -9.28 1.48
N THR A 267 -19.74 -9.74 0.56
CA THR A 267 -18.77 -10.81 0.85
C THR A 267 -17.76 -10.38 1.91
N ALA A 268 -17.31 -9.12 1.87
CA ALA A 268 -16.36 -8.56 2.83
C ALA A 268 -16.96 -8.38 4.23
N GLU A 269 -18.24 -8.00 4.33
CA GLU A 269 -18.95 -7.78 5.57
C GLU A 269 -19.03 -9.05 6.43
N SER A 270 -19.32 -10.22 5.83
CA SER A 270 -19.28 -11.50 6.55
C SER A 270 -17.90 -11.76 7.17
N ILE A 271 -16.83 -11.48 6.43
CA ILE A 271 -15.45 -11.67 6.94
C ILE A 271 -15.14 -10.67 8.05
N LYS A 272 -15.48 -9.40 7.85
CA LYS A 272 -15.27 -8.32 8.83
C LYS A 272 -15.97 -8.62 10.15
N ALA A 273 -17.17 -9.21 10.13
CA ALA A 273 -17.94 -9.52 11.32
C ALA A 273 -17.21 -10.47 12.31
N LEU A 274 -16.28 -11.29 11.81
CA LEU A 274 -15.46 -12.20 12.62
C LEU A 274 -14.04 -11.67 12.91
N GLN A 275 -13.74 -10.42 12.54
CA GLN A 275 -12.44 -9.77 12.79
C GLN A 275 -12.55 -8.73 13.90
N LYS A 276 -11.54 -8.64 14.78
CA LYS A 276 -11.54 -7.67 15.88
C LYS A 276 -11.41 -6.22 15.42
N ASN A 277 -10.50 -5.96 14.47
CA ASN A 277 -10.19 -4.64 13.93
C ASN A 277 -10.01 -4.77 12.43
N CYS A 278 -11.07 -4.62 11.66
CA CYS A 278 -11.04 -4.74 10.21
C CYS A 278 -11.75 -3.56 9.55
N THR A 279 -11.10 -2.96 8.58
CA THR A 279 -11.67 -1.88 7.76
C THR A 279 -11.85 -2.36 6.33
N ILE A 280 -13.04 -2.17 5.76
CA ILE A 280 -13.32 -2.38 4.34
C ILE A 280 -13.06 -1.07 3.61
N ILE A 281 -12.28 -1.12 2.53
CA ILE A 281 -11.93 0.02 1.68
C ILE A 281 -12.38 -0.29 0.26
N PRO A 282 -13.51 0.27 -0.20
CA PRO A 282 -13.93 0.17 -1.59
C PRO A 282 -13.00 0.96 -2.51
N LEU A 283 -12.63 0.38 -3.64
CA LEU A 283 -11.80 1.01 -4.66
C LEU A 283 -12.48 0.84 -6.03
N ALA A 284 -12.80 1.95 -6.70
CA ALA A 284 -13.40 1.96 -8.03
C ALA A 284 -12.50 1.25 -9.05
N GLU A 285 -11.18 1.30 -8.85
CA GLU A 285 -10.19 0.63 -9.69
C GLU A 285 -10.41 -0.89 -9.77
N PHE A 286 -11.05 -1.49 -8.77
CA PHE A 286 -11.34 -2.92 -8.73
C PHE A 286 -12.75 -3.29 -9.21
N ASN A 287 -13.52 -2.33 -9.72
CA ASN A 287 -14.77 -2.63 -10.39
C ASN A 287 -14.55 -3.65 -11.52
N GLU A 288 -15.57 -4.49 -11.78
CA GLU A 288 -15.51 -5.46 -12.87
C GLU A 288 -15.32 -4.75 -14.21
N ILE A 289 -14.84 -5.45 -15.21
CA ILE A 289 -14.75 -4.93 -16.57
C ILE A 289 -16.09 -4.34 -17.00
N ASN A 290 -16.06 -3.08 -17.47
CA ASN A 290 -17.24 -2.43 -17.99
C ASN A 290 -17.61 -3.06 -19.35
N SER A 291 -18.73 -3.75 -19.41
CA SER A 291 -19.23 -4.36 -20.65
C SER A 291 -20.07 -3.41 -21.53
N GLY A 292 -20.12 -2.12 -21.17
CA GLY A 292 -20.79 -1.08 -21.95
C GLY A 292 -22.26 -1.42 -22.24
N ILE A 293 -22.68 -1.36 -23.48
CA ILE A 293 -24.05 -1.68 -23.88
C ILE A 293 -24.48 -3.13 -23.57
N CYS A 294 -23.54 -4.02 -23.24
CA CYS A 294 -23.82 -5.41 -22.84
C CYS A 294 -23.99 -5.59 -21.34
N GLU A 295 -23.95 -4.50 -20.54
CA GLU A 295 -24.15 -4.59 -19.08
C GLU A 295 -25.53 -5.22 -18.75
N SER A 296 -25.51 -6.16 -17.81
CA SER A 296 -26.70 -6.91 -17.36
C SER A 296 -27.33 -7.85 -18.40
N MET A 297 -26.70 -8.05 -19.55
CA MET A 297 -27.16 -9.05 -20.54
C MET A 297 -26.55 -10.42 -20.25
N SER A 298 -27.27 -11.48 -20.60
CA SER A 298 -26.70 -12.82 -20.65
C SER A 298 -25.85 -13.03 -21.92
N TYR A 299 -24.97 -14.02 -21.89
CA TYR A 299 -24.21 -14.36 -23.13
C TYR A 299 -25.11 -14.84 -24.28
N GLU A 300 -26.28 -15.41 -23.99
CA GLU A 300 -27.25 -15.81 -24.98
C GLU A 300 -27.94 -14.61 -25.62
N GLU A 301 -28.35 -13.63 -24.83
CA GLU A 301 -28.90 -12.35 -25.31
C GLU A 301 -27.87 -11.64 -26.20
N ILE A 302 -26.60 -11.50 -25.74
CA ILE A 302 -25.54 -10.87 -26.56
C ILE A 302 -25.33 -11.63 -27.88
N ARG A 303 -25.35 -12.97 -27.85
CA ARG A 303 -25.20 -13.79 -29.04
C ARG A 303 -26.34 -13.56 -30.02
N ARG A 304 -27.57 -13.43 -29.53
CA ARG A 304 -28.79 -13.25 -30.34
C ARG A 304 -28.88 -11.82 -30.88
N GLU A 305 -28.70 -10.83 -30.03
CA GLU A 305 -28.97 -9.42 -30.34
C GLU A 305 -27.78 -8.70 -30.94
N MET A 306 -26.57 -9.11 -30.54
CA MET A 306 -25.30 -8.49 -30.95
C MET A 306 -24.28 -9.56 -31.40
N PRO A 307 -24.58 -10.38 -32.44
CA PRO A 307 -23.72 -11.50 -32.82
C PRO A 307 -22.31 -11.09 -33.24
N HIS A 308 -22.13 -9.88 -33.77
CA HIS A 308 -20.82 -9.34 -34.11
C HIS A 308 -19.96 -9.08 -32.84
N VAL A 309 -20.55 -8.56 -31.78
CA VAL A 309 -19.89 -8.33 -30.46
C VAL A 309 -19.44 -9.68 -29.90
N TYR A 310 -20.33 -10.64 -29.84
CA TYR A 310 -20.04 -11.99 -29.33
C TYR A 310 -18.90 -12.66 -30.10
N ASN A 311 -18.96 -12.66 -31.44
CA ASN A 311 -17.97 -13.35 -32.29
C ASN A 311 -16.60 -12.64 -32.26
N THR A 312 -16.57 -11.32 -32.34
CA THR A 312 -15.31 -10.55 -32.34
C THR A 312 -14.60 -10.69 -30.99
N ARG A 313 -15.34 -10.58 -29.90
CA ARG A 313 -14.78 -10.80 -28.54
C ARG A 313 -14.23 -12.21 -28.36
N LYS A 314 -14.90 -13.23 -28.91
CA LYS A 314 -14.43 -14.62 -28.84
C LYS A 314 -13.07 -14.81 -29.49
N LYS A 315 -12.78 -14.08 -30.59
CA LYS A 315 -11.52 -14.17 -31.34
C LYS A 315 -10.34 -13.50 -30.62
N ASN A 316 -10.57 -12.36 -29.96
CA ASN A 316 -9.52 -11.59 -29.27
C ASN A 316 -10.04 -11.03 -27.94
N LYS A 317 -10.18 -11.88 -26.96
CA LYS A 317 -10.80 -11.55 -25.67
C LYS A 317 -10.03 -10.51 -24.84
N TYR A 318 -8.70 -10.41 -25.01
CA TYR A 318 -7.87 -9.47 -24.26
C TYR A 318 -8.01 -8.04 -24.79
N ASN A 319 -7.93 -7.84 -26.10
CA ASN A 319 -7.94 -6.51 -26.71
C ASN A 319 -9.33 -6.02 -27.12
N TYR A 320 -10.35 -6.92 -27.13
CA TYR A 320 -11.69 -6.54 -27.55
C TYR A 320 -12.30 -5.52 -26.58
N ILE A 321 -12.55 -4.31 -27.07
CA ILE A 321 -13.26 -3.26 -26.33
C ILE A 321 -14.76 -3.44 -26.54
N TYR A 322 -15.54 -3.60 -25.47
CA TYR A 322 -16.99 -3.56 -25.57
C TYR A 322 -17.45 -2.18 -26.04
N PRO A 323 -18.48 -2.09 -26.87
CA PRO A 323 -19.05 -0.78 -27.22
C PRO A 323 -19.44 -0.01 -25.95
N GLU A 324 -18.99 1.21 -25.83
CA GLU A 324 -19.13 2.06 -24.62
C GLU A 324 -18.55 1.46 -23.33
N GLY A 325 -17.62 0.52 -23.45
CA GLY A 325 -17.04 -0.19 -22.33
C GLY A 325 -15.53 -0.34 -22.38
N GLU A 326 -15.03 -1.39 -21.79
CA GLU A 326 -13.60 -1.70 -21.63
C GLU A 326 -13.20 -3.00 -22.32
N SER A 327 -11.89 -3.17 -22.48
CA SER A 327 -11.21 -4.45 -22.70
C SER A 327 -10.34 -4.81 -21.48
N TYR A 328 -9.76 -6.00 -21.45
CA TYR A 328 -8.71 -6.31 -20.46
C TYR A 328 -7.51 -5.36 -20.62
N ALA A 329 -7.13 -5.02 -21.86
CA ALA A 329 -6.03 -4.12 -22.14
C ALA A 329 -6.28 -2.71 -21.59
N THR A 330 -7.47 -2.13 -21.79
CA THR A 330 -7.80 -0.78 -21.30
C THR A 330 -7.99 -0.75 -19.77
N MET A 331 -8.51 -1.84 -19.17
CA MET A 331 -8.68 -1.97 -17.74
C MET A 331 -7.33 -2.03 -16.98
N LYS A 332 -6.23 -2.42 -17.63
CA LYS A 332 -4.92 -2.67 -17.03
C LYS A 332 -4.44 -1.49 -16.16
N GLN A 333 -4.51 -0.28 -16.68
CA GLN A 333 -4.01 0.91 -16.00
C GLN A 333 -4.74 1.17 -14.67
N ARG A 334 -6.08 1.09 -14.64
CA ARG A 334 -6.81 1.31 -13.39
C ARG A 334 -6.56 0.21 -12.36
N ILE A 335 -6.40 -1.05 -12.80
CA ILE A 335 -6.04 -2.15 -11.89
C ILE A 335 -4.66 -1.93 -11.28
N GLU A 336 -3.67 -1.49 -12.06
CA GLU A 336 -2.34 -1.15 -11.54
C GLU A 336 -2.39 0.00 -10.51
N GLN A 337 -3.19 1.04 -10.76
CA GLN A 337 -3.44 2.11 -9.80
C GLN A 337 -4.07 1.59 -8.50
N GLY A 338 -5.07 0.70 -8.59
CA GLY A 338 -5.69 0.06 -7.45
C GLY A 338 -4.69 -0.77 -6.62
N ILE A 339 -3.85 -1.56 -7.29
CA ILE A 339 -2.79 -2.34 -6.64
C ILE A 339 -1.80 -1.42 -5.91
N ASN A 340 -1.38 -0.33 -6.54
CA ASN A 340 -0.49 0.65 -5.92
C ASN A 340 -1.12 1.26 -4.66
N LYS A 341 -2.42 1.64 -4.69
CA LYS A 341 -3.16 2.10 -3.51
C LYS A 341 -3.19 1.03 -2.41
N VAL A 342 -3.52 -0.21 -2.75
CA VAL A 342 -3.52 -1.34 -1.80
C VAL A 342 -2.17 -1.49 -1.13
N LEU A 343 -1.09 -1.56 -1.90
CA LEU A 343 0.27 -1.76 -1.36
C LEU A 343 0.76 -0.56 -0.55
N TYR A 344 0.34 0.64 -0.92
CA TYR A 344 0.64 1.86 -0.16
C TYR A 344 -0.10 1.89 1.19
N LEU A 345 -1.40 1.61 1.19
CA LEU A 345 -2.23 1.65 2.39
C LEU A 345 -1.96 0.49 3.35
N SER A 346 -1.61 -0.69 2.83
CA SER A 346 -1.39 -1.90 3.63
C SER A 346 0.05 -2.16 4.04
N ALA A 347 0.96 -1.23 3.82
CA ALA A 347 2.39 -1.45 3.91
C ALA A 347 2.93 -1.96 5.26
N VAL A 348 2.20 -1.76 6.35
CA VAL A 348 2.53 -2.31 7.67
C VAL A 348 1.73 -3.57 8.00
N SER A 349 0.81 -3.97 7.13
CA SER A 349 -0.05 -5.13 7.32
C SER A 349 0.62 -6.37 6.75
N LYS A 350 0.68 -7.44 7.53
CA LYS A 350 1.20 -8.72 7.06
C LYS A 350 0.23 -9.41 6.10
N ASN A 351 -1.07 -9.26 6.38
CA ASN A 351 -2.15 -9.88 5.63
C ASN A 351 -2.96 -8.80 4.92
N ILE A 352 -3.16 -8.97 3.63
CA ILE A 352 -3.93 -8.11 2.75
C ILE A 352 -4.99 -8.96 2.09
N MET A 353 -6.23 -8.49 2.03
CA MET A 353 -7.30 -9.18 1.34
C MET A 353 -7.90 -8.29 0.27
N ILE A 354 -8.09 -8.84 -0.92
CA ILE A 354 -8.82 -8.19 -2.02
C ILE A 354 -9.98 -9.08 -2.39
N ILE A 355 -11.20 -8.53 -2.37
CA ILE A 355 -12.42 -9.20 -2.83
C ILE A 355 -12.88 -8.49 -4.08
N GLY A 356 -12.75 -9.14 -5.22
CA GLY A 356 -13.05 -8.56 -6.51
C GLY A 356 -13.91 -9.47 -7.39
N HIS A 357 -13.71 -9.36 -8.68
CA HIS A 357 -14.52 -9.99 -9.72
C HIS A 357 -13.67 -10.89 -10.59
N ARG A 358 -14.30 -11.55 -11.57
CA ARG A 358 -13.61 -12.50 -12.45
C ARG A 358 -12.54 -11.83 -13.31
N ALA A 359 -12.85 -10.75 -14.03
CA ALA A 359 -11.90 -10.12 -14.94
C ALA A 359 -10.90 -9.26 -14.15
N ALA A 360 -11.36 -8.46 -13.17
CA ALA A 360 -10.50 -7.67 -12.32
C ALA A 360 -9.45 -8.53 -11.59
N ASN A 361 -9.86 -9.66 -10.98
CA ASN A 361 -8.94 -10.56 -10.28
C ASN A 361 -7.92 -11.24 -11.21
N ARG A 362 -8.28 -11.52 -12.45
CA ARG A 362 -7.35 -12.03 -13.47
C ARG A 362 -6.25 -11.02 -13.76
N MET A 363 -6.60 -9.75 -13.88
CA MET A 363 -5.64 -8.65 -14.07
C MET A 363 -4.78 -8.44 -12.82
N ILE A 364 -5.37 -8.47 -11.62
CA ILE A 364 -4.62 -8.38 -10.35
C ILE A 364 -3.61 -9.53 -10.25
N LEU A 365 -4.04 -10.76 -10.56
CA LEU A 365 -3.14 -11.91 -10.53
C LEU A 365 -2.01 -11.80 -11.56
N SER A 366 -2.32 -11.35 -12.79
CA SER A 366 -1.34 -11.18 -13.86
C SER A 366 -0.28 -10.11 -13.53
N HIS A 367 -0.61 -9.11 -12.74
CA HIS A 367 0.33 -8.09 -12.28
C HIS A 367 1.48 -8.68 -11.43
N PHE A 368 1.18 -9.65 -10.58
CA PHE A 368 2.20 -10.29 -9.74
C PHE A 368 2.97 -11.39 -10.48
N PHE A 369 2.40 -11.96 -11.53
CA PHE A 369 2.98 -13.08 -12.28
C PHE A 369 3.06 -12.76 -13.76
N PHE A 370 4.22 -13.04 -14.35
CA PHE A 370 4.37 -12.91 -15.78
C PHE A 370 3.46 -13.90 -16.50
N ARG A 371 2.55 -13.38 -17.33
CA ARG A 371 1.67 -14.13 -18.22
C ARG A 371 1.63 -13.42 -19.56
N ARG A 372 1.48 -14.19 -20.64
CA ARG A 372 1.15 -13.61 -21.93
C ARG A 372 -0.22 -12.94 -21.82
N GLU A 373 -0.37 -11.78 -22.42
CA GLU A 373 -1.60 -10.97 -22.27
C GLU A 373 -2.84 -11.73 -22.78
N GLU A 374 -2.70 -12.47 -23.87
CA GLU A 374 -3.76 -13.30 -24.44
C GLU A 374 -4.25 -14.44 -23.54
N ASP A 375 -3.42 -14.89 -22.57
CA ASP A 375 -3.78 -15.95 -21.64
C ASP A 375 -4.55 -15.43 -20.41
N VAL A 376 -4.42 -14.15 -20.09
CA VAL A 376 -5.05 -13.55 -18.90
C VAL A 376 -6.57 -13.76 -18.84
N PRO A 377 -7.35 -13.58 -19.92
CA PRO A 377 -8.80 -13.80 -19.92
C PRO A 377 -9.25 -15.24 -19.61
N TYR A 378 -8.33 -16.18 -19.58
CA TYR A 378 -8.61 -17.62 -19.37
C TYR A 378 -8.13 -18.15 -18.03
N ILE A 379 -7.50 -17.32 -17.19
CA ILE A 379 -7.11 -17.72 -15.83
C ILE A 379 -8.37 -18.18 -15.08
N TYR A 380 -8.30 -19.34 -14.44
CA TYR A 380 -9.38 -19.91 -13.65
C TYR A 380 -9.64 -19.07 -12.39
N MET A 381 -10.87 -18.60 -12.17
CA MET A 381 -11.29 -17.77 -11.03
C MET A 381 -12.58 -18.34 -10.42
N PRO A 382 -12.48 -19.40 -9.61
CA PRO A 382 -13.64 -20.02 -8.95
C PRO A 382 -14.21 -19.17 -7.82
N MET A 383 -15.40 -19.53 -7.34
CA MET A 383 -16.06 -18.90 -6.19
C MET A 383 -15.87 -19.68 -4.87
N ASP A 384 -15.45 -20.93 -4.95
CA ASP A 384 -15.21 -21.83 -3.81
C ASP A 384 -13.73 -21.87 -3.36
N MET A 385 -12.88 -21.09 -4.03
CA MET A 385 -11.45 -21.03 -3.80
C MET A 385 -10.94 -19.58 -3.86
N PHE A 386 -9.75 -19.34 -3.32
CA PHE A 386 -9.05 -18.07 -3.41
C PHE A 386 -7.58 -18.27 -3.82
N TYR A 387 -6.99 -17.24 -4.41
CA TYR A 387 -5.56 -17.21 -4.65
C TYR A 387 -4.83 -16.63 -3.44
N TYR A 388 -3.88 -17.39 -2.92
CA TYR A 388 -2.87 -16.92 -1.99
C TYR A 388 -1.63 -16.49 -2.77
N ILE A 389 -1.19 -15.26 -2.56
CA ILE A 389 -0.06 -14.65 -3.26
C ILE A 389 0.96 -14.18 -2.22
N SER A 390 2.22 -14.52 -2.45
CA SER A 390 3.37 -13.99 -1.72
C SER A 390 4.44 -13.60 -2.73
N ALA A 391 4.87 -12.36 -2.70
CA ALA A 391 5.87 -11.82 -3.62
C ALA A 391 6.95 -11.05 -2.85
N SER A 392 8.20 -11.44 -3.08
CA SER A 392 9.41 -10.75 -2.64
C SER A 392 10.31 -10.50 -3.84
N GLN A 393 11.42 -9.81 -3.66
CA GLN A 393 12.42 -9.64 -4.70
C GLN A 393 12.96 -10.98 -5.23
N LYS A 394 13.13 -11.96 -4.34
CA LYS A 394 13.77 -13.25 -4.67
C LYS A 394 12.79 -14.37 -5.02
N ARG A 395 11.52 -14.25 -4.63
CA ARG A 395 10.55 -15.34 -4.77
C ARG A 395 9.15 -14.79 -4.96
N LYS A 396 8.47 -15.36 -5.95
CA LYS A 396 7.02 -15.17 -6.14
C LYS A 396 6.33 -16.52 -6.01
N LEU A 397 5.28 -16.58 -5.20
CA LEU A 397 4.49 -17.79 -4.93
C LEU A 397 3.02 -17.44 -5.11
N PHE A 398 2.30 -18.29 -5.81
CA PHE A 398 0.85 -18.27 -5.83
C PHE A 398 0.29 -19.68 -5.65
N GLN A 399 -0.82 -19.79 -4.97
CA GLN A 399 -1.50 -21.05 -4.71
C GLN A 399 -3.00 -20.82 -4.76
N LEU A 400 -3.71 -21.67 -5.47
CA LEU A 400 -5.16 -21.73 -5.41
C LEU A 400 -5.55 -22.65 -4.24
N ARG A 401 -6.32 -22.12 -3.28
CA ARG A 401 -6.69 -22.81 -2.03
C ARG A 401 -8.20 -22.86 -1.87
N ARG A 402 -8.73 -24.02 -1.46
CA ARG A 402 -10.12 -24.16 -1.05
C ARG A 402 -10.33 -23.59 0.35
N TYR A 403 -11.54 -23.11 0.62
CA TYR A 403 -11.98 -22.66 1.93
C TYR A 403 -13.21 -23.42 2.45
N GLN A 404 -13.75 -24.30 1.63
CA GLN A 404 -14.82 -25.26 1.97
C GLN A 404 -14.27 -26.68 1.94
#